data_ac1efb64426add9d4ffd03fb88072217
#
_entry.id   ac1efb64426add9d4ffd03fb88072217
#
_cell.length_a   1.000
_cell.length_b   1.000
_cell.length_c   1.000
_cell.angle_alpha   90.00
_cell.angle_beta   90.00
_cell.angle_gamma   90.00
#
_symmetry.space_group_name_H-M   'P 1'
#
loop_
_entity.id
_entity.type
_entity.pdbx_description
1 polymer ?
#
loop_
_entity_poly.entity_id
_entity_poly.type
_entity_poly.pdbx_seq_one_letter_code
_entity_poly.pdbx_strand_id
1 'polypeptide(L)'
;MECPYVKKCGGCNHINDGYEKHLKILENKERKLLKKHGVVHEIQKMNYPYHYRNKVTASFGYEKGKIIAGTYQENSHRIVNIDGCIIENKKADEIIATIKKLAVSFKIKIYNEDTGYGLLRHVMVRYGHNTNEYMVVLILSSTMFPSKNNFVKALLKEHPEITTVVMNINNQKTSMILGERSQTIYGKGYINDKLCGINYRLSPESFYQINSSMTEKLYKKAIELADLKSSDKVIDAYSGIGTIGMTAAKKAGSVIAVELNETAVKDAIKNARHEKINNIRFVHGDAGKFMDSYKEAVDVVFMDPPRAGSSKEFLDSIVRLAPKRVVYISCNPETLDRDLKYLEKREYKVDGIWPYDMFPFTEHVETVCLLSRKAPF
;
A
#
# COMPACT_ATOMS: atom_id res chain seq x y z
N MET A 1 24.53 4.07 -7.02
CA MET A 1 24.52 4.81 -5.72
C MET A 1 24.54 3.74 -4.66
N GLU A 2 25.52 3.77 -3.75
CA GLU A 2 25.63 2.76 -2.69
C GLU A 2 24.86 3.19 -1.44
N CYS A 3 24.11 2.26 -0.84
CA CYS A 3 23.39 2.53 0.40
C CYS A 3 24.31 2.24 1.61
N PRO A 4 24.58 3.23 2.49
CA PRO A 4 25.45 3.01 3.64
C PRO A 4 24.82 2.10 4.72
N TYR A 5 23.52 1.87 4.65
CA TYR A 5 22.76 1.12 5.67
C TYR A 5 22.48 -0.33 5.27
N VAL A 6 22.82 -0.77 4.07
CA VAL A 6 22.42 -2.07 3.49
C VAL A 6 22.74 -3.27 4.39
N LYS A 7 23.87 -3.24 5.10
CA LYS A 7 24.28 -4.34 6.00
C LYS A 7 23.48 -4.42 7.31
N LYS A 8 22.66 -3.43 7.61
CA LYS A 8 21.95 -3.32 8.90
C LYS A 8 20.45 -3.13 8.74
N CYS A 9 20.02 -2.41 7.68
CA CYS A 9 18.64 -1.98 7.54
C CYS A 9 17.69 -3.10 7.12
N GLY A 10 18.12 -4.07 6.28
CA GLY A 10 17.25 -5.13 5.77
C GLY A 10 16.11 -4.68 4.84
N GLY A 11 15.95 -3.38 4.58
CA GLY A 11 14.85 -2.85 3.76
C GLY A 11 15.01 -3.05 2.25
N CYS A 12 16.22 -3.34 1.78
CA CYS A 12 16.55 -3.55 0.37
C CYS A 12 17.48 -4.74 0.21
N ASN A 13 17.07 -5.73 -0.58
CA ASN A 13 17.84 -6.97 -0.77
C ASN A 13 18.87 -6.82 -1.91
N HIS A 14 18.59 -5.92 -2.88
CA HIS A 14 19.32 -5.82 -4.16
C HIS A 14 19.90 -4.44 -4.46
N ILE A 15 20.01 -3.56 -3.46
CA ILE A 15 20.41 -2.15 -3.68
C ILE A 15 21.81 -2.01 -4.26
N ASN A 16 22.73 -2.91 -3.90
CA ASN A 16 24.11 -2.91 -4.36
C ASN A 16 24.33 -3.72 -5.65
N ASP A 17 23.32 -4.45 -6.12
CA ASP A 17 23.40 -5.21 -7.37
C ASP A 17 23.28 -4.32 -8.62
N GLY A 18 22.74 -3.11 -8.45
CA GLY A 18 22.36 -2.25 -9.56
C GLY A 18 21.00 -2.61 -10.15
N TYR A 19 20.32 -1.60 -10.68
CA TYR A 19 18.89 -1.73 -11.02
C TYR A 19 18.61 -2.76 -12.13
N GLU A 20 19.41 -2.77 -13.20
CA GLU A 20 19.20 -3.72 -14.32
C GLU A 20 19.46 -5.18 -13.90
N LYS A 21 20.43 -5.43 -12.99
CA LYS A 21 20.66 -6.78 -12.46
C LYS A 21 19.52 -7.20 -11.55
N HIS A 22 19.02 -6.30 -10.71
CA HIS A 22 17.86 -6.51 -9.86
C HIS A 22 16.62 -6.94 -10.69
N LEU A 23 16.31 -6.21 -11.76
CA LEU A 23 15.20 -6.55 -12.65
C LEU A 23 15.32 -7.95 -13.25
N LYS A 24 16.53 -8.34 -13.69
CA LYS A 24 16.78 -9.70 -14.22
C LYS A 24 16.55 -10.78 -13.17
N ILE A 25 16.90 -10.51 -11.91
CA ILE A 25 16.65 -11.45 -10.80
C ILE A 25 15.14 -11.65 -10.63
N LEU A 26 14.36 -10.56 -10.57
CA LEU A 26 12.91 -10.63 -10.44
C LEU A 26 12.25 -11.31 -11.66
N GLU A 27 12.64 -10.95 -12.89
CA GLU A 27 12.13 -11.59 -14.09
C GLU A 27 12.38 -13.10 -14.11
N ASN A 28 13.58 -13.52 -13.76
CA ASN A 28 13.93 -14.94 -13.71
C ASN A 28 13.11 -15.69 -12.66
N LYS A 29 12.86 -15.08 -11.50
CA LYS A 29 11.98 -15.63 -10.45
C LYS A 29 10.56 -15.81 -10.96
N GLU A 30 9.97 -14.76 -11.55
CA GLU A 30 8.62 -14.79 -12.11
C GLU A 30 8.48 -15.83 -13.23
N ARG A 31 9.38 -15.82 -14.22
CA ARG A 31 9.38 -16.80 -15.32
C ARG A 31 9.52 -18.23 -14.84
N LYS A 32 10.40 -18.48 -13.86
CA LYS A 32 10.60 -19.83 -13.31
C LYS A 32 9.32 -20.41 -12.69
N LEU A 33 8.56 -19.58 -11.99
CA LEU A 33 7.34 -19.99 -11.31
C LEU A 33 6.12 -20.06 -12.24
N LEU A 34 5.96 -19.04 -13.09
CA LEU A 34 4.69 -18.75 -13.73
C LEU A 34 4.62 -19.12 -15.23
N LYS A 35 5.75 -19.35 -15.93
CA LYS A 35 5.77 -19.67 -17.38
C LYS A 35 4.94 -20.89 -17.79
N LYS A 36 4.65 -21.79 -16.87
CA LYS A 36 3.82 -22.98 -17.12
C LYS A 36 2.34 -22.67 -17.25
N HIS A 37 1.90 -21.49 -16.80
CA HIS A 37 0.51 -21.03 -16.90
C HIS A 37 0.25 -20.23 -18.18
N GLY A 38 1.28 -19.59 -18.73
CA GLY A 38 1.12 -18.75 -19.92
C GLY A 38 2.34 -17.87 -20.19
N VAL A 39 2.14 -16.88 -21.05
CA VAL A 39 3.18 -15.93 -21.42
C VAL A 39 3.45 -14.98 -20.24
N VAL A 40 4.69 -15.01 -19.73
CA VAL A 40 5.19 -14.02 -18.75
C VAL A 40 5.87 -12.92 -19.55
N HIS A 41 5.27 -11.74 -19.55
CA HIS A 41 5.79 -10.54 -20.21
C HIS A 41 7.03 -10.00 -19.50
N GLU A 42 7.71 -9.04 -20.13
CA GLU A 42 8.83 -8.33 -19.51
C GLU A 42 8.36 -7.52 -18.31
N ILE A 43 9.21 -7.44 -17.28
CA ILE A 43 8.91 -6.66 -16.08
C ILE A 43 8.81 -5.17 -16.41
N GLN A 44 7.73 -4.55 -15.97
CA GLN A 44 7.55 -3.10 -16.10
C GLN A 44 8.41 -2.39 -15.07
N LYS A 45 9.41 -1.68 -15.55
CA LYS A 45 10.40 -0.98 -14.73
C LYS A 45 10.06 0.48 -14.46
N MET A 46 10.68 1.04 -13.43
CA MET A 46 10.70 2.48 -13.18
C MET A 46 11.79 3.14 -14.03
N ASN A 47 11.51 4.35 -14.54
CA ASN A 47 12.54 5.17 -15.18
C ASN A 47 13.55 5.72 -14.15
N TYR A 48 13.08 6.03 -12.95
CA TYR A 48 13.88 6.51 -11.83
C TYR A 48 13.51 5.75 -10.54
N PRO A 49 14.24 4.69 -10.17
CA PRO A 49 13.86 3.76 -9.11
C PRO A 49 14.19 4.24 -7.69
N TYR A 50 14.39 5.54 -7.52
CA TYR A 50 14.77 6.15 -6.25
C TYR A 50 13.65 7.03 -5.71
N HIS A 51 13.62 7.21 -4.38
CA HIS A 51 12.71 8.13 -3.67
C HIS A 51 11.21 7.95 -4.00
N TYR A 52 10.83 6.72 -4.36
CA TYR A 52 9.49 6.39 -4.83
C TYR A 52 8.46 6.20 -3.71
N ARG A 53 8.92 5.93 -2.47
CA ARG A 53 8.01 5.64 -1.36
C ARG A 53 7.28 6.90 -0.92
N ASN A 54 5.97 6.91 -1.10
CA ASN A 54 5.08 8.00 -0.68
C ASN A 54 4.62 7.88 0.78
N LYS A 55 5.00 6.81 1.48
CA LYS A 55 4.80 6.61 2.92
C LYS A 55 6.11 6.15 3.55
N VAL A 56 6.59 6.94 4.50
CA VAL A 56 7.83 6.70 5.25
C VAL A 56 7.47 6.60 6.72
N THR A 57 8.00 5.61 7.41
CA THR A 57 7.81 5.42 8.85
C THR A 57 9.14 5.24 9.53
N ALA A 58 9.47 6.11 10.48
CA ALA A 58 10.66 6.03 11.30
C ALA A 58 10.29 5.67 12.74
N SER A 59 10.95 4.67 13.29
CA SER A 59 10.94 4.35 14.72
C SER A 59 11.97 5.21 15.44
N PHE A 60 11.63 5.70 16.62
CA PHE A 60 12.51 6.52 17.44
C PHE A 60 13.08 5.72 18.61
N GLY A 61 14.33 5.99 18.96
CA GLY A 61 15.02 5.32 20.05
C GLY A 61 16.19 6.13 20.57
N TYR A 62 16.99 5.51 21.42
CA TYR A 62 18.24 6.06 21.91
C TYR A 62 19.44 5.19 21.54
N GLU A 63 20.51 5.81 21.10
CA GLU A 63 21.83 5.20 20.95
C GLU A 63 22.88 6.09 21.62
N LYS A 64 23.59 5.55 22.60
CA LYS A 64 24.62 6.29 23.38
C LYS A 64 24.10 7.63 23.92
N GLY A 65 22.86 7.66 24.44
CA GLY A 65 22.21 8.84 25.01
C GLY A 65 21.68 9.85 24.00
N LYS A 66 21.86 9.63 22.69
CA LYS A 66 21.35 10.50 21.61
C LYS A 66 20.09 9.91 21.00
N ILE A 67 19.14 10.76 20.63
CA ILE A 67 17.94 10.34 19.90
C ILE A 67 18.35 9.90 18.50
N ILE A 68 17.91 8.70 18.13
CA ILE A 68 18.03 8.14 16.77
C ILE A 68 16.65 7.93 16.18
N ALA A 69 16.56 7.94 14.84
CA ALA A 69 15.36 7.64 14.10
C ALA A 69 15.71 6.80 12.86
N GLY A 70 14.84 5.85 12.52
CA GLY A 70 15.03 4.99 11.36
C GLY A 70 14.17 3.74 11.41
N THR A 71 14.66 2.64 10.87
CA THR A 71 13.95 1.37 10.82
C THR A 71 14.56 0.34 11.77
N TYR A 72 13.78 -0.67 12.15
CA TYR A 72 14.32 -1.81 12.88
C TYR A 72 15.26 -2.63 11.98
N GLN A 73 16.37 -3.05 12.55
CA GLN A 73 17.22 -4.07 11.94
C GLN A 73 16.42 -5.36 11.83
N GLU A 74 16.57 -6.04 10.72
CA GLU A 74 15.86 -7.30 10.45
C GLU A 74 15.99 -8.30 11.62
N ASN A 75 14.87 -8.93 11.99
CA ASN A 75 14.77 -9.88 13.10
C ASN A 75 15.28 -9.36 14.45
N SER A 76 15.19 -8.05 14.70
CA SER A 76 15.62 -7.44 15.97
C SER A 76 14.77 -6.22 16.35
N HIS A 77 14.85 -5.82 17.63
CA HIS A 77 14.29 -4.56 18.15
C HIS A 77 15.28 -3.38 18.08
N ARG A 78 16.44 -3.58 17.45
CA ARG A 78 17.46 -2.53 17.33
C ARG A 78 17.10 -1.57 16.19
N ILE A 79 17.04 -0.28 16.48
CA ILE A 79 16.82 0.76 15.48
C ILE A 79 18.14 1.10 14.79
N VAL A 80 18.14 1.06 13.47
CA VAL A 80 19.22 1.58 12.62
C VAL A 80 18.96 3.06 12.39
N ASN A 81 19.85 3.93 12.84
CA ASN A 81 19.72 5.36 12.58
C ASN A 81 19.90 5.63 11.08
N ILE A 82 18.88 6.21 10.45
CA ILE A 82 18.86 6.54 9.02
C ILE A 82 18.69 8.05 8.89
N ASP A 83 19.70 8.73 8.37
CA ASP A 83 19.66 10.18 8.15
C ASP A 83 19.22 10.54 6.71
N GLY A 84 18.98 9.54 5.87
CA GLY A 84 18.43 9.65 4.52
C GLY A 84 18.40 8.30 3.84
N CYS A 85 17.29 7.98 3.17
CA CYS A 85 17.09 6.73 2.48
C CYS A 85 16.91 6.96 0.97
N ILE A 86 17.59 6.15 0.15
CA ILE A 86 17.56 6.33 -1.31
C ILE A 86 16.27 5.86 -1.98
N ILE A 87 15.40 5.14 -1.28
CA ILE A 87 14.09 4.73 -1.79
C ILE A 87 12.93 5.53 -1.16
N GLU A 88 13.14 6.17 -0.02
CA GLU A 88 12.13 6.99 0.66
C GLU A 88 12.07 8.40 0.07
N ASN A 89 10.92 9.05 0.18
CA ASN A 89 10.75 10.44 -0.24
C ASN A 89 11.72 11.35 0.54
N LYS A 90 12.56 12.10 -0.17
CA LYS A 90 13.58 12.97 0.44
C LYS A 90 13.03 13.96 1.45
N LYS A 91 11.89 14.58 1.11
CA LYS A 91 11.27 15.57 1.99
C LYS A 91 10.71 14.91 3.25
N ALA A 92 10.23 13.66 3.16
CA ALA A 92 9.82 12.90 4.34
C ALA A 92 11.00 12.64 5.28
N ASP A 93 12.18 12.30 4.75
CA ASP A 93 13.41 12.14 5.54
C ASP A 93 13.81 13.45 6.21
N GLU A 94 13.75 14.59 5.50
CA GLU A 94 14.02 15.92 6.06
C GLU A 94 13.06 16.27 7.20
N ILE A 95 11.75 16.00 7.03
CA ILE A 95 10.74 16.21 8.07
C ILE A 95 11.03 15.36 9.31
N ILE A 96 11.37 14.09 9.13
CA ILE A 96 11.73 13.18 10.24
C ILE A 96 13.00 13.67 10.95
N ALA A 97 14.01 14.14 10.21
CA ALA A 97 15.22 14.70 10.80
C ALA A 97 14.94 15.98 11.61
N THR A 98 14.03 16.83 11.14
CA THR A 98 13.57 18.02 11.90
C THR A 98 12.82 17.60 13.16
N ILE A 99 11.92 16.64 13.09
CA ILE A 99 11.20 16.11 14.27
C ILE A 99 12.19 15.54 15.30
N LYS A 100 13.24 14.86 14.84
CA LYS A 100 14.34 14.38 15.73
C LYS A 100 15.00 15.53 16.48
N LYS A 101 15.33 16.65 15.81
CA LYS A 101 15.89 17.87 16.43
C LYS A 101 14.91 18.51 17.40
N LEU A 102 13.65 18.65 17.00
CA LEU A 102 12.60 19.23 17.84
C LEU A 102 12.32 18.36 19.08
N ALA A 103 12.40 17.04 18.99
CA ALA A 103 12.28 16.16 20.13
C ALA A 103 13.32 16.44 21.20
N VAL A 104 14.58 16.76 20.81
CA VAL A 104 15.63 17.23 21.73
C VAL A 104 15.26 18.58 22.34
N SER A 105 14.94 19.58 21.51
CA SER A 105 14.67 20.96 21.93
C SER A 105 13.47 21.08 22.87
N PHE A 106 12.43 20.29 22.63
CA PHE A 106 11.21 20.26 23.46
C PHE A 106 11.28 19.22 24.59
N LYS A 107 12.44 18.58 24.80
CA LYS A 107 12.69 17.56 25.83
C LYS A 107 11.67 16.41 25.80
N ILE A 108 11.23 16.01 24.59
CA ILE A 108 10.29 14.91 24.40
C ILE A 108 11.02 13.60 24.71
N LYS A 109 10.46 12.83 25.63
CA LYS A 109 10.99 11.50 25.95
C LYS A 109 10.62 10.52 24.85
N ILE A 110 11.62 9.81 24.33
CA ILE A 110 11.39 8.74 23.36
C ILE A 110 10.90 7.51 24.11
N TYR A 111 9.88 6.85 23.57
CA TYR A 111 9.30 5.66 24.15
C TYR A 111 10.29 4.49 24.10
N ASN A 112 10.42 3.81 25.23
CA ASN A 112 11.20 2.59 25.34
C ASN A 112 10.23 1.41 25.52
N GLU A 113 10.29 0.45 24.61
CA GLU A 113 9.36 -0.69 24.57
C GLU A 113 9.55 -1.66 25.74
N ASP A 114 10.78 -1.78 26.28
CA ASP A 114 11.08 -2.67 27.38
C ASP A 114 10.48 -2.15 28.69
N THR A 115 10.63 -0.84 28.94
CA THR A 115 10.17 -0.22 30.20
C THR A 115 8.75 0.34 30.10
N GLY A 116 8.22 0.56 28.91
CA GLY A 116 6.94 1.24 28.68
C GLY A 116 6.98 2.75 28.93
N TYR A 117 8.17 3.33 29.10
CA TYR A 117 8.35 4.74 29.45
C TYR A 117 8.69 5.58 28.23
N GLY A 118 8.19 6.82 28.20
CA GLY A 118 8.43 7.79 27.13
C GLY A 118 7.15 8.09 26.35
N LEU A 119 7.23 9.02 25.40
CA LEU A 119 6.08 9.54 24.67
C LEU A 119 6.13 9.20 23.17
N LEU A 120 7.17 9.65 22.46
CA LEU A 120 7.27 9.49 21.01
C LEU A 120 7.80 8.10 20.64
N ARG A 121 6.98 7.33 19.92
CA ARG A 121 7.32 5.98 19.43
C ARG A 121 7.81 5.99 17.99
N HIS A 122 6.95 6.52 17.12
CA HIS A 122 7.21 6.52 15.68
C HIS A 122 6.74 7.85 15.07
N VAL A 123 7.26 8.15 13.89
CA VAL A 123 6.76 9.20 13.02
C VAL A 123 6.46 8.57 11.67
N MET A 124 5.27 8.80 11.15
CA MET A 124 4.91 8.44 9.78
C MET A 124 4.69 9.72 8.98
N VAL A 125 5.33 9.80 7.81
CA VAL A 125 5.09 10.86 6.83
C VAL A 125 4.47 10.24 5.59
N ARG A 126 3.33 10.81 5.17
CA ARG A 126 2.68 10.46 3.90
C ARG A 126 2.77 11.62 2.94
N TYR A 127 2.96 11.31 1.69
CA TYR A 127 3.13 12.27 0.60
C TYR A 127 2.12 12.00 -0.51
N GLY A 128 1.35 13.00 -0.88
CA GLY A 128 0.50 12.98 -2.07
C GLY A 128 1.34 13.27 -3.30
N HIS A 129 1.65 12.23 -4.07
CA HIS A 129 2.59 12.29 -5.21
C HIS A 129 2.20 13.31 -6.27
N ASN A 130 0.91 13.43 -6.55
CA ASN A 130 0.38 14.33 -7.57
C ASN A 130 -0.15 15.66 -7.01
N THR A 131 -0.19 15.83 -5.69
CA THR A 131 -0.73 17.03 -5.02
C THR A 131 0.32 17.80 -4.22
N ASN A 132 1.47 17.17 -3.97
CA ASN A 132 2.54 17.70 -3.10
C ASN A 132 2.08 18.03 -1.67
N GLU A 133 1.00 17.38 -1.19
CA GLU A 133 0.53 17.50 0.19
C GLU A 133 1.30 16.53 1.10
N TYR A 134 1.69 16.99 2.29
CA TYR A 134 2.37 16.17 3.30
C TYR A 134 1.53 16.03 4.55
N MET A 135 1.38 14.80 5.02
CA MET A 135 0.80 14.47 6.32
C MET A 135 1.89 13.94 7.24
N VAL A 136 1.98 14.51 8.42
CA VAL A 136 2.82 13.99 9.51
C VAL A 136 1.92 13.33 10.55
N VAL A 137 2.21 12.09 10.90
CA VAL A 137 1.56 11.37 11.98
C VAL A 137 2.58 11.13 13.08
N LEU A 138 2.34 11.69 14.25
CA LEU A 138 3.12 11.47 15.46
C LEU A 138 2.48 10.34 16.25
N ILE A 139 3.15 9.20 16.32
CA ILE A 139 2.67 8.03 17.05
C ILE A 139 3.21 8.10 18.47
N LEU A 140 2.31 8.28 19.42
CA LEU A 140 2.60 8.57 20.81
C LEU A 140 2.03 7.48 21.73
N SER A 141 2.68 7.26 22.87
CA SER A 141 2.18 6.33 23.91
C SER A 141 1.03 6.90 24.74
N SER A 142 0.81 8.22 24.67
CA SER A 142 -0.15 8.94 25.50
C SER A 142 -0.75 10.15 24.78
N THR A 143 -1.93 10.57 25.21
CA THR A 143 -2.59 11.80 24.74
C THR A 143 -1.94 13.07 25.27
N MET A 144 -1.17 12.97 26.34
CA MET A 144 -0.48 14.12 26.95
C MET A 144 0.80 14.44 26.17
N PHE A 145 0.72 15.46 25.34
CA PHE A 145 1.86 15.97 24.57
C PHE A 145 2.20 17.39 25.06
N PRO A 146 3.22 17.53 25.94
CA PRO A 146 3.65 18.83 26.44
C PRO A 146 4.06 19.76 25.28
N SER A 147 3.66 21.04 25.39
CA SER A 147 4.00 22.06 24.38
C SER A 147 3.59 21.74 22.94
N LYS A 148 2.59 20.89 22.75
CA LYS A 148 2.10 20.42 21.44
C LYS A 148 1.98 21.53 20.40
N ASN A 149 1.32 22.65 20.75
CA ASN A 149 1.10 23.75 19.81
C ASN A 149 2.41 24.45 19.38
N ASN A 150 3.36 24.60 20.30
CA ASN A 150 4.66 25.21 20.00
C ASN A 150 5.52 24.26 19.16
N PHE A 151 5.45 22.96 19.44
CA PHE A 151 6.11 21.93 18.63
C PHE A 151 5.61 21.95 17.18
N VAL A 152 4.28 21.97 16.99
CA VAL A 152 3.68 22.03 15.66
C VAL A 152 4.07 23.34 14.95
N LYS A 153 4.00 24.50 15.63
CA LYS A 153 4.46 25.76 15.05
C LYS A 153 5.92 25.73 14.60
N ALA A 154 6.81 25.15 15.40
CA ALA A 154 8.22 25.01 15.06
C ALA A 154 8.43 24.09 13.84
N LEU A 155 7.70 22.98 13.80
CA LEU A 155 7.74 22.06 12.66
C LEU A 155 7.25 22.73 11.36
N LEU A 156 6.13 23.45 11.40
CA LEU A 156 5.56 24.13 10.24
C LEU A 156 6.40 25.32 9.77
N LYS A 157 7.18 25.94 10.66
CA LYS A 157 8.14 26.99 10.29
C LYS A 157 9.24 26.45 9.39
N GLU A 158 9.74 25.25 9.68
CA GLU A 158 10.80 24.59 8.89
C GLU A 158 10.22 23.89 7.64
N HIS A 159 8.94 23.43 7.72
CA HIS A 159 8.28 22.64 6.69
C HIS A 159 6.87 23.18 6.39
N PRO A 160 6.76 24.32 5.69
CA PRO A 160 5.46 24.94 5.36
C PRO A 160 4.61 24.12 4.39
N GLU A 161 5.21 23.15 3.69
CA GLU A 161 4.54 22.18 2.81
C GLU A 161 3.69 21.14 3.56
N ILE A 162 3.83 21.01 4.89
CA ILE A 162 3.01 20.11 5.69
C ILE A 162 1.56 20.61 5.72
N THR A 163 0.69 19.83 5.12
CA THR A 163 -0.75 20.13 5.01
C THR A 163 -1.52 19.77 6.28
N THR A 164 -1.09 18.73 6.97
CA THR A 164 -1.75 18.27 8.19
C THR A 164 -0.82 17.51 9.12
N VAL A 165 -1.07 17.66 10.44
CA VAL A 165 -0.39 16.90 11.50
C VAL A 165 -1.44 16.18 12.33
N VAL A 166 -1.24 14.87 12.50
CA VAL A 166 -2.10 14.00 13.27
C VAL A 166 -1.30 13.40 14.42
N MET A 167 -1.92 13.30 15.57
CA MET A 167 -1.44 12.57 16.72
C MET A 167 -2.19 11.24 16.78
N ASN A 168 -1.48 10.12 16.67
CA ASN A 168 -2.03 8.78 16.83
C ASN A 168 -1.56 8.19 18.16
N ILE A 169 -2.46 7.58 18.91
CA ILE A 169 -2.17 7.03 20.24
C ILE A 169 -2.06 5.52 20.13
N ASN A 170 -0.85 5.04 20.37
CA ASN A 170 -0.56 3.62 20.49
C ASN A 170 0.13 3.36 21.85
N ASN A 171 -0.66 2.98 22.84
CA ASN A 171 -0.19 2.66 24.20
C ASN A 171 -0.04 1.15 24.44
N GLN A 172 -0.22 0.34 23.41
CA GLN A 172 -0.13 -1.12 23.52
C GLN A 172 1.28 -1.64 23.21
N LYS A 173 1.64 -2.77 23.80
CA LYS A 173 2.82 -3.55 23.41
C LYS A 173 2.47 -4.39 22.18
N THR A 174 2.70 -3.83 21.00
CA THR A 174 2.35 -4.45 19.73
C THR A 174 3.36 -4.04 18.65
N SER A 175 3.53 -4.89 17.64
CA SER A 175 4.28 -4.57 16.41
C SER A 175 3.53 -3.63 15.46
N MET A 176 2.24 -3.37 15.72
CA MET A 176 1.46 -2.40 14.94
C MET A 176 1.95 -0.98 15.20
N ILE A 177 2.23 -0.25 14.13
CA ILE A 177 2.71 1.14 14.23
C ILE A 177 1.59 2.06 14.73
N LEU A 178 0.43 2.02 14.07
CA LEU A 178 -0.72 2.85 14.43
C LEU A 178 -1.55 2.19 15.53
N GLY A 179 -1.97 2.99 16.50
CA GLY A 179 -3.01 2.63 17.44
C GLY A 179 -4.40 2.99 16.93
N GLU A 180 -5.42 2.69 17.71
CA GLU A 180 -6.83 2.83 17.30
C GLU A 180 -7.33 4.28 17.28
N ARG A 181 -6.68 5.18 18.01
CA ARG A 181 -7.17 6.56 18.20
C ARG A 181 -6.25 7.58 17.54
N SER A 182 -6.81 8.31 16.58
CA SER A 182 -6.15 9.46 15.94
C SER A 182 -6.84 10.77 16.30
N GLN A 183 -6.05 11.84 16.44
CA GLN A 183 -6.50 13.22 16.68
C GLN A 183 -5.75 14.17 15.76
N THR A 184 -6.47 14.91 14.93
CA THR A 184 -5.88 16.00 14.14
C THR A 184 -5.48 17.14 15.05
N ILE A 185 -4.22 17.57 14.96
CA ILE A 185 -3.66 18.69 15.74
C ILE A 185 -3.28 19.89 14.88
N TYR A 186 -3.26 19.71 13.55
CA TYR A 186 -3.14 20.76 12.56
C TYR A 186 -3.74 20.30 11.21
N GLY A 187 -4.38 21.22 10.48
CA GLY A 187 -4.91 20.96 9.15
C GLY A 187 -6.18 20.12 9.13
N LYS A 188 -6.36 19.34 8.05
CA LYS A 188 -7.62 18.64 7.74
C LYS A 188 -7.70 17.22 8.32
N GLY A 189 -6.58 16.63 8.78
CA GLY A 189 -6.50 15.23 9.22
C GLY A 189 -6.37 14.22 8.06
N TYR A 190 -6.25 14.69 6.84
CA TYR A 190 -6.01 13.88 5.65
C TYR A 190 -5.21 14.69 4.63
N ILE A 191 -4.63 14.00 3.65
CA ILE A 191 -4.07 14.59 2.43
C ILE A 191 -4.86 14.10 1.22
N ASN A 192 -4.74 14.82 0.12
CA ASN A 192 -5.24 14.35 -1.16
C ASN A 192 -4.10 13.79 -2.00
N ASP A 193 -4.42 12.80 -2.84
CA ASP A 193 -3.56 12.39 -3.95
C ASP A 193 -4.44 12.06 -5.15
N LYS A 194 -3.84 11.99 -6.34
CA LYS A 194 -4.54 11.66 -7.58
C LYS A 194 -3.96 10.38 -8.17
N LEU A 195 -4.83 9.41 -8.50
CA LEU A 195 -4.44 8.15 -9.11
C LEU A 195 -5.46 7.76 -10.19
N CYS A 196 -5.00 7.41 -11.38
CA CYS A 196 -5.86 7.07 -12.53
C CYS A 196 -6.94 8.14 -12.83
N GLY A 197 -6.62 9.42 -12.59
CA GLY A 197 -7.52 10.54 -12.81
C GLY A 197 -8.65 10.67 -11.77
N ILE A 198 -8.53 10.05 -10.60
CA ILE A 198 -9.44 10.13 -9.46
C ILE A 198 -8.70 10.75 -8.28
N ASN A 199 -9.34 11.69 -7.58
CA ASN A 199 -8.76 12.26 -6.37
C ASN A 199 -9.19 11.43 -5.15
N TYR A 200 -8.20 11.09 -4.33
CA TYR A 200 -8.39 10.31 -3.10
C TYR A 200 -8.03 11.13 -1.89
N ARG A 201 -8.87 11.11 -0.88
CA ARG A 201 -8.53 11.55 0.47
C ARG A 201 -7.90 10.37 1.19
N LEU A 202 -6.70 10.59 1.71
CA LEU A 202 -5.91 9.58 2.40
C LEU A 202 -5.83 9.96 3.88
N SER A 203 -6.47 9.16 4.74
CA SER A 203 -6.33 9.26 6.20
C SER A 203 -5.02 8.61 6.68
N PRO A 204 -4.61 8.78 7.94
CA PRO A 204 -3.45 8.06 8.50
C PRO A 204 -3.53 6.55 8.34
N GLU A 205 -4.73 5.99 8.49
CA GLU A 205 -5.02 4.56 8.53
C GLU A 205 -5.26 3.96 7.13
N SER A 206 -5.56 4.78 6.10
CA SER A 206 -5.86 4.30 4.75
C SER A 206 -4.70 3.48 4.18
N PHE A 207 -4.98 2.28 3.68
CA PHE A 207 -4.03 1.60 2.81
C PHE A 207 -4.00 2.30 1.45
N TYR A 208 -2.82 2.62 0.98
CA TYR A 208 -2.56 3.19 -0.34
C TYR A 208 -1.18 2.73 -0.80
N GLN A 209 -1.07 2.31 -2.04
CA GLN A 209 0.17 1.77 -2.59
C GLN A 209 1.31 2.79 -2.49
N ILE A 210 2.49 2.32 -2.05
CA ILE A 210 3.61 3.22 -1.69
C ILE A 210 4.36 3.81 -2.88
N ASN A 211 4.13 3.33 -4.08
CA ASN A 211 4.75 3.75 -5.33
C ASN A 211 3.68 4.22 -6.31
N SER A 212 3.24 5.46 -6.19
CA SER A 212 2.11 6.01 -6.96
C SER A 212 2.30 5.87 -8.47
N SER A 213 3.52 6.11 -9.00
CA SER A 213 3.79 6.05 -10.43
C SER A 213 3.67 4.64 -11.01
N MET A 214 4.15 3.62 -10.30
CA MET A 214 4.02 2.23 -10.73
C MET A 214 2.61 1.70 -10.51
N THR A 215 1.96 2.10 -9.42
CA THR A 215 0.55 1.77 -9.16
C THR A 215 -0.35 2.25 -10.30
N GLU A 216 -0.12 3.46 -10.80
CA GLU A 216 -0.91 3.98 -11.91
C GLU A 216 -0.75 3.15 -13.19
N LYS A 217 0.49 2.73 -13.50
CA LYS A 217 0.77 1.83 -14.64
C LYS A 217 0.09 0.48 -14.47
N LEU A 218 0.21 -0.11 -13.27
CA LEU A 218 -0.37 -1.41 -12.93
C LEU A 218 -1.89 -1.38 -13.04
N TYR A 219 -2.55 -0.38 -12.43
CA TYR A 219 -4.00 -0.27 -12.46
C TYR A 219 -4.53 0.05 -13.88
N LYS A 220 -3.85 0.91 -14.64
CA LYS A 220 -4.21 1.14 -16.03
C LYS A 220 -4.16 -0.16 -16.86
N LYS A 221 -3.14 -0.99 -16.62
CA LYS A 221 -3.03 -2.30 -17.28
C LYS A 221 -4.14 -3.25 -16.84
N ALA A 222 -4.43 -3.33 -15.54
CA ALA A 222 -5.51 -4.16 -15.03
C ALA A 222 -6.87 -3.78 -15.66
N ILE A 223 -7.16 -2.48 -15.77
CA ILE A 223 -8.40 -1.96 -16.39
C ILE A 223 -8.40 -2.19 -17.94
N GLU A 224 -7.25 -2.09 -18.59
CA GLU A 224 -7.10 -2.43 -20.01
C GLU A 224 -7.44 -3.90 -20.27
N LEU A 225 -6.83 -4.80 -19.49
CA LEU A 225 -7.02 -6.25 -19.60
C LEU A 225 -8.45 -6.70 -19.30
N ALA A 226 -9.12 -6.01 -18.40
CA ALA A 226 -10.52 -6.26 -18.08
C ALA A 226 -11.45 -6.01 -19.28
N ASP A 227 -11.08 -5.18 -20.23
CA ASP A 227 -11.85 -4.81 -21.44
C ASP A 227 -13.32 -4.51 -21.13
N LEU A 228 -13.53 -3.62 -20.15
CA LEU A 228 -14.85 -3.32 -19.58
C LEU A 228 -15.79 -2.67 -20.58
N LYS A 229 -17.05 -3.09 -20.53
CA LYS A 229 -18.18 -2.51 -21.28
C LYS A 229 -19.12 -1.80 -20.32
N SER A 230 -19.87 -0.82 -20.83
CA SER A 230 -20.86 -0.06 -20.04
C SER A 230 -22.03 -0.89 -19.54
N SER A 231 -22.18 -2.14 -19.97
CA SER A 231 -23.16 -3.10 -19.48
C SER A 231 -22.61 -4.03 -18.39
N ASP A 232 -21.28 -4.08 -18.19
CA ASP A 232 -20.66 -5.08 -17.32
C ASP A 232 -20.93 -4.82 -15.84
N LYS A 233 -21.22 -5.91 -15.14
CA LYS A 233 -21.27 -5.98 -13.68
C LYS A 233 -19.92 -6.45 -13.16
N VAL A 234 -19.29 -5.65 -12.31
CA VAL A 234 -17.92 -5.86 -11.82
C VAL A 234 -17.92 -6.06 -10.31
N ILE A 235 -17.10 -7.00 -9.84
CA ILE A 235 -16.73 -7.10 -8.42
C ILE A 235 -15.26 -6.73 -8.29
N ASP A 236 -14.95 -5.80 -7.36
CA ASP A 236 -13.60 -5.47 -6.89
C ASP A 236 -13.46 -6.07 -5.48
N ALA A 237 -12.83 -7.23 -5.40
CA ALA A 237 -12.60 -7.95 -4.16
C ALA A 237 -11.27 -7.52 -3.53
N TYR A 238 -11.25 -7.33 -2.20
CA TYR A 238 -10.13 -6.77 -1.44
C TYR A 238 -9.85 -5.29 -1.81
N SER A 239 -10.93 -4.50 -1.90
CA SER A 239 -10.90 -3.20 -2.61
C SER A 239 -10.14 -2.07 -1.90
N GLY A 240 -9.78 -2.22 -0.62
CA GLY A 240 -9.16 -1.15 0.16
C GLY A 240 -10.02 0.12 0.15
N ILE A 241 -9.42 1.26 -0.20
CA ILE A 241 -10.15 2.54 -0.38
C ILE A 241 -10.82 2.66 -1.75
N GLY A 242 -10.97 1.53 -2.47
CA GLY A 242 -11.71 1.45 -3.74
C GLY A 242 -10.95 1.94 -4.98
N THR A 243 -9.63 1.89 -4.98
CA THR A 243 -8.82 2.46 -6.07
C THR A 243 -9.04 1.77 -7.42
N ILE A 244 -9.12 0.46 -7.45
CA ILE A 244 -9.41 -0.32 -8.66
C ILE A 244 -10.89 -0.18 -9.02
N GLY A 245 -11.78 -0.41 -8.07
CA GLY A 245 -13.22 -0.35 -8.29
C GLY A 245 -13.73 0.99 -8.82
N MET A 246 -13.27 2.11 -8.25
CA MET A 246 -13.63 3.44 -8.75
C MET A 246 -13.06 3.71 -10.14
N THR A 247 -11.86 3.19 -10.45
CA THR A 247 -11.30 3.31 -11.80
C THR A 247 -12.10 2.47 -12.80
N ALA A 248 -12.52 1.26 -12.41
CA ALA A 248 -13.39 0.40 -13.20
C ALA A 248 -14.78 1.01 -13.43
N ALA A 249 -15.35 1.67 -12.42
CA ALA A 249 -16.66 2.31 -12.49
C ALA A 249 -16.78 3.39 -13.59
N LYS A 250 -15.66 3.97 -14.02
CA LYS A 250 -15.65 4.91 -15.16
C LYS A 250 -15.99 4.24 -16.50
N LYS A 251 -15.91 2.91 -16.58
CA LYS A 251 -16.12 2.15 -17.83
C LYS A 251 -17.22 1.10 -17.70
N ALA A 252 -17.44 0.56 -16.52
CA ALA A 252 -18.41 -0.49 -16.23
C ALA A 252 -19.83 0.06 -15.99
N GLY A 253 -20.83 -0.77 -16.13
CA GLY A 253 -22.22 -0.45 -15.78
C GLY A 253 -22.43 -0.32 -14.28
N SER A 254 -21.91 -1.27 -13.51
CA SER A 254 -21.97 -1.25 -12.06
C SER A 254 -20.76 -1.96 -11.43
N VAL A 255 -20.38 -1.51 -10.24
CA VAL A 255 -19.29 -2.10 -9.47
C VAL A 255 -19.74 -2.40 -8.04
N ILE A 256 -19.36 -3.54 -7.52
CA ILE A 256 -19.44 -3.86 -6.08
C ILE A 256 -18.01 -4.01 -5.58
N ALA A 257 -17.63 -3.18 -4.62
CA ALA A 257 -16.31 -3.20 -4.01
C ALA A 257 -16.42 -3.75 -2.57
N VAL A 258 -15.66 -4.80 -2.27
CA VAL A 258 -15.73 -5.53 -0.99
C VAL A 258 -14.42 -5.35 -0.23
N GLU A 259 -14.52 -4.93 1.03
CA GLU A 259 -13.35 -4.67 1.88
C GLU A 259 -13.64 -5.06 3.34
N LEU A 260 -12.68 -5.72 3.96
CA LEU A 260 -12.78 -6.18 5.35
C LEU A 260 -12.58 -5.04 6.36
N ASN A 261 -11.78 -4.02 6.01
CA ASN A 261 -11.47 -2.91 6.90
C ASN A 261 -12.57 -1.83 6.83
N GLU A 262 -13.33 -1.68 7.89
CA GLU A 262 -14.42 -0.71 7.99
C GLU A 262 -13.98 0.74 7.73
N THR A 263 -12.80 1.13 8.20
CA THR A 263 -12.26 2.48 7.99
C THR A 263 -11.95 2.73 6.52
N ALA A 264 -11.37 1.74 5.83
CA ALA A 264 -11.13 1.82 4.39
C ALA A 264 -12.43 1.94 3.59
N VAL A 265 -13.47 1.19 3.96
CA VAL A 265 -14.81 1.31 3.36
C VAL A 265 -15.39 2.71 3.55
N LYS A 266 -15.29 3.27 4.77
CA LYS A 266 -15.75 4.65 5.05
C LYS A 266 -15.02 5.70 4.20
N ASP A 267 -13.70 5.54 4.04
CA ASP A 267 -12.91 6.43 3.20
C ASP A 267 -13.24 6.25 1.71
N ALA A 268 -13.44 5.02 1.25
CA ALA A 268 -13.86 4.71 -0.11
C ALA A 268 -15.21 5.37 -0.48
N ILE A 269 -16.21 5.27 0.41
CA ILE A 269 -17.52 5.91 0.23
C ILE A 269 -17.39 7.44 0.12
N LYS A 270 -16.55 8.06 0.98
CA LYS A 270 -16.31 9.52 0.93
C LYS A 270 -15.65 9.92 -0.38
N ASN A 271 -14.65 9.13 -0.83
CA ASN A 271 -13.93 9.37 -2.07
C ASN A 271 -14.86 9.25 -3.28
N ALA A 272 -15.67 8.19 -3.38
CA ALA A 272 -16.62 8.00 -4.47
C ALA A 272 -17.66 9.14 -4.54
N ARG A 273 -18.19 9.58 -3.38
CA ARG A 273 -19.12 10.73 -3.31
C ARG A 273 -18.46 12.01 -3.78
N HIS A 274 -17.22 12.27 -3.36
CA HIS A 274 -16.46 13.45 -3.77
C HIS A 274 -16.22 13.50 -5.28
N GLU A 275 -15.90 12.35 -5.86
CA GLU A 275 -15.65 12.18 -7.30
C GLU A 275 -16.94 11.95 -8.12
N LYS A 276 -18.12 11.99 -7.48
CA LYS A 276 -19.44 11.78 -8.12
C LYS A 276 -19.55 10.46 -8.88
N ILE A 277 -18.89 9.41 -8.38
CA ILE A 277 -18.97 8.06 -8.91
C ILE A 277 -20.17 7.37 -8.23
N ASN A 278 -21.28 7.22 -8.96
CA ASN A 278 -22.57 6.78 -8.40
C ASN A 278 -22.90 5.31 -8.72
N ASN A 279 -22.16 4.68 -9.63
CA ASN A 279 -22.37 3.30 -10.07
C ASN A 279 -21.48 2.30 -9.34
N ILE A 280 -20.98 2.66 -8.15
CA ILE A 280 -20.21 1.79 -7.28
C ILE A 280 -20.87 1.66 -5.90
N ARG A 281 -20.96 0.43 -5.38
CA ARG A 281 -21.43 0.10 -4.03
C ARG A 281 -20.30 -0.53 -3.24
N PHE A 282 -20.03 0.00 -2.06
CA PHE A 282 -19.04 -0.56 -1.14
C PHE A 282 -19.71 -1.46 -0.11
N VAL A 283 -19.10 -2.61 0.15
CA VAL A 283 -19.56 -3.61 1.12
C VAL A 283 -18.46 -3.84 2.14
N HIS A 284 -18.75 -3.61 3.42
CA HIS A 284 -17.90 -4.00 4.52
C HIS A 284 -18.09 -5.49 4.80
N GLY A 285 -17.04 -6.30 4.62
CA GLY A 285 -17.11 -7.73 4.87
C GLY A 285 -15.93 -8.50 4.27
N ASP A 286 -15.86 -9.76 4.65
CA ASP A 286 -14.90 -10.71 4.09
C ASP A 286 -15.25 -11.03 2.63
N ALA A 287 -14.27 -10.92 1.73
CA ALA A 287 -14.48 -11.12 0.30
C ALA A 287 -14.92 -12.55 -0.03
N GLY A 288 -14.37 -13.57 0.66
CA GLY A 288 -14.76 -14.96 0.46
C GLY A 288 -16.21 -15.21 0.82
N LYS A 289 -16.63 -14.75 2.01
CA LYS A 289 -18.03 -14.89 2.48
C LYS A 289 -19.01 -14.12 1.59
N PHE A 290 -18.63 -12.90 1.17
CA PHE A 290 -19.44 -12.11 0.25
C PHE A 290 -19.65 -12.86 -1.08
N MET A 291 -18.56 -13.31 -1.70
CA MET A 291 -18.59 -14.01 -2.97
C MET A 291 -19.40 -15.31 -2.86
N ASP A 292 -19.26 -16.07 -1.77
CA ASP A 292 -20.02 -17.30 -1.57
C ASP A 292 -21.55 -17.06 -1.49
N SER A 293 -21.97 -16.00 -0.84
CA SER A 293 -23.38 -15.63 -0.70
C SER A 293 -23.97 -14.95 -1.95
N TYR A 294 -23.12 -14.41 -2.83
CA TYR A 294 -23.56 -13.65 -4.01
C TYR A 294 -24.14 -14.56 -5.09
N LYS A 295 -25.32 -14.22 -5.64
CA LYS A 295 -26.08 -15.08 -6.58
C LYS A 295 -26.31 -14.46 -7.96
N GLU A 296 -26.06 -13.15 -8.10
CA GLU A 296 -26.27 -12.47 -9.38
C GLU A 296 -25.13 -12.74 -10.36
N ALA A 297 -25.39 -12.52 -11.65
CA ALA A 297 -24.38 -12.61 -12.68
C ALA A 297 -23.29 -11.54 -12.51
N VAL A 298 -22.06 -11.92 -12.77
CA VAL A 298 -20.86 -11.05 -12.73
C VAL A 298 -20.10 -11.25 -14.05
N ASP A 299 -19.71 -10.16 -14.68
CA ASP A 299 -18.95 -10.21 -15.93
C ASP A 299 -17.44 -10.22 -15.70
N VAL A 300 -16.96 -9.39 -14.75
CA VAL A 300 -15.53 -9.24 -14.44
C VAL A 300 -15.31 -9.20 -12.93
N VAL A 301 -14.26 -9.89 -12.48
CA VAL A 301 -13.79 -9.81 -11.09
C VAL A 301 -12.37 -9.30 -11.08
N PHE A 302 -12.11 -8.22 -10.34
CA PHE A 302 -10.78 -7.83 -9.88
C PHE A 302 -10.53 -8.43 -8.50
N MET A 303 -9.33 -8.93 -8.28
CA MET A 303 -8.91 -9.45 -6.98
C MET A 303 -7.45 -9.07 -6.71
N ASP A 304 -7.23 -8.46 -5.53
CA ASP A 304 -5.91 -8.06 -5.02
C ASP A 304 -5.75 -8.59 -3.58
N PRO A 305 -5.64 -9.93 -3.41
CA PRO A 305 -5.61 -10.55 -2.10
C PRO A 305 -4.30 -10.27 -1.34
N PRO A 306 -4.28 -10.51 -0.01
CA PRO A 306 -3.06 -10.41 0.78
C PRO A 306 -2.00 -11.44 0.32
N ARG A 307 -0.77 -11.34 0.85
CA ARG A 307 0.37 -12.23 0.53
C ARG A 307 0.08 -13.73 0.64
N ALA A 308 -0.90 -14.11 1.45
CA ALA A 308 -1.34 -15.50 1.58
C ALA A 308 -2.10 -16.03 0.35
N GLY A 309 -2.42 -15.15 -0.61
CA GLY A 309 -3.29 -15.46 -1.75
C GLY A 309 -4.75 -15.54 -1.35
N SER A 310 -5.59 -16.06 -2.23
CA SER A 310 -7.03 -16.20 -1.98
C SER A 310 -7.36 -17.50 -1.25
N SER A 311 -8.47 -17.48 -0.52
CA SER A 311 -9.01 -18.69 0.11
C SER A 311 -9.63 -19.62 -0.94
N LYS A 312 -9.73 -20.90 -0.59
CA LYS A 312 -10.37 -21.89 -1.46
C LYS A 312 -11.84 -21.54 -1.73
N GLU A 313 -12.55 -21.07 -0.70
CA GLU A 313 -13.96 -20.66 -0.78
C GLU A 313 -14.14 -19.49 -1.76
N PHE A 314 -13.20 -18.54 -1.76
CA PHE A 314 -13.22 -17.45 -2.73
C PHE A 314 -13.02 -17.97 -4.16
N LEU A 315 -12.03 -18.85 -4.39
CA LEU A 315 -11.76 -19.42 -5.71
C LEU A 315 -12.90 -20.31 -6.20
N ASP A 316 -13.55 -21.07 -5.31
CA ASP A 316 -14.76 -21.85 -5.64
C ASP A 316 -15.91 -20.92 -6.06
N SER A 317 -16.03 -19.76 -5.42
CA SER A 317 -17.03 -18.74 -5.79
C SER A 317 -16.75 -18.12 -7.16
N ILE A 318 -15.49 -17.91 -7.54
CA ILE A 318 -15.12 -17.51 -8.91
C ILE A 318 -15.60 -18.55 -9.92
N VAL A 319 -15.36 -19.84 -9.66
CA VAL A 319 -15.80 -20.92 -10.55
C VAL A 319 -17.33 -20.96 -10.67
N ARG A 320 -18.04 -20.83 -9.56
CA ARG A 320 -19.51 -20.86 -9.50
C ARG A 320 -20.17 -19.65 -10.19
N LEU A 321 -19.66 -18.44 -9.93
CA LEU A 321 -20.17 -17.20 -10.54
C LEU A 321 -19.80 -17.09 -12.01
N ALA A 322 -18.73 -17.77 -12.39
CA ALA A 322 -18.28 -17.91 -13.77
C ALA A 322 -18.09 -16.59 -14.54
N PRO A 323 -17.44 -15.55 -13.96
CA PRO A 323 -17.16 -14.32 -14.68
C PRO A 323 -16.39 -14.59 -15.97
N LYS A 324 -16.65 -13.80 -17.01
CA LYS A 324 -15.95 -13.92 -18.29
C LYS A 324 -14.46 -13.68 -18.15
N ARG A 325 -14.07 -12.77 -17.25
CA ARG A 325 -12.68 -12.39 -16.97
C ARG A 325 -12.43 -12.24 -15.47
N VAL A 326 -11.25 -12.67 -15.05
CA VAL A 326 -10.71 -12.41 -13.72
C VAL A 326 -9.37 -11.70 -13.91
N VAL A 327 -9.22 -10.53 -13.32
CA VAL A 327 -7.97 -9.79 -13.26
C VAL A 327 -7.40 -9.97 -11.86
N TYR A 328 -6.35 -10.77 -11.76
CA TYR A 328 -5.69 -11.09 -10.50
C TYR A 328 -4.43 -10.23 -10.36
N ILE A 329 -4.38 -9.38 -9.33
CA ILE A 329 -3.18 -8.64 -8.92
C ILE A 329 -2.58 -9.37 -7.73
N SER A 330 -1.28 -9.65 -7.77
CA SER A 330 -0.62 -10.44 -6.73
C SER A 330 0.74 -9.88 -6.36
N CYS A 331 0.99 -9.74 -5.06
CA CYS A 331 2.30 -9.38 -4.50
C CYS A 331 3.17 -10.60 -4.14
N ASN A 332 2.70 -11.83 -4.43
CA ASN A 332 3.41 -13.05 -4.10
C ASN A 332 3.26 -14.10 -5.22
N PRO A 333 4.31 -14.37 -6.00
CA PRO A 333 4.24 -15.28 -7.13
C PRO A 333 4.01 -16.76 -6.74
N GLU A 334 4.42 -17.19 -5.53
CA GLU A 334 4.20 -18.54 -5.05
C GLU A 334 2.71 -18.83 -4.80
N THR A 335 2.01 -17.87 -4.17
CA THR A 335 0.56 -18.00 -3.94
C THR A 335 -0.22 -17.78 -5.22
N LEU A 336 0.24 -16.92 -6.11
CA LEU A 336 -0.33 -16.76 -7.44
C LEU A 336 -0.24 -18.09 -8.22
N ASP A 337 0.92 -18.76 -8.25
CA ASP A 337 1.10 -20.08 -8.88
C ASP A 337 0.10 -21.11 -8.35
N ARG A 338 -0.12 -21.16 -7.03
CA ARG A 338 -1.09 -22.04 -6.38
C ARG A 338 -2.52 -21.78 -6.87
N ASP A 339 -2.91 -20.53 -6.86
CA ASP A 339 -4.27 -20.11 -7.16
C ASP A 339 -4.59 -20.23 -8.66
N LEU A 340 -3.61 -19.95 -9.54
CA LEU A 340 -3.73 -20.18 -10.97
C LEU A 340 -3.94 -21.67 -11.29
N LYS A 341 -3.14 -22.56 -10.70
CA LYS A 341 -3.33 -24.01 -10.84
C LYS A 341 -4.73 -24.46 -10.43
N TYR A 342 -5.27 -23.83 -9.41
CA TYR A 342 -6.61 -24.14 -8.94
C TYR A 342 -7.67 -23.77 -9.97
N LEU A 343 -7.60 -22.56 -10.53
CA LEU A 343 -8.56 -22.04 -11.50
C LEU A 343 -8.44 -22.72 -12.88
N GLU A 344 -7.20 -23.02 -13.32
CA GLU A 344 -6.96 -23.68 -14.61
C GLU A 344 -7.53 -25.11 -14.69
N LYS A 345 -7.57 -25.81 -13.55
CA LYS A 345 -8.26 -27.12 -13.43
C LYS A 345 -9.78 -26.99 -13.50
N ARG A 346 -10.33 -25.76 -13.49
CA ARG A 346 -11.77 -25.45 -13.36
C ARG A 346 -12.21 -24.37 -14.35
N GLU A 347 -12.15 -24.66 -15.64
CA GLU A 347 -12.74 -23.82 -16.71
C GLU A 347 -12.06 -22.46 -16.97
N TYR A 348 -10.96 -22.11 -16.32
CA TYR A 348 -10.21 -20.89 -16.62
C TYR A 348 -8.90 -21.20 -17.36
N LYS A 349 -8.45 -20.25 -18.17
CA LYS A 349 -7.11 -20.21 -18.78
C LYS A 349 -6.44 -18.88 -18.46
N VAL A 350 -5.14 -18.90 -18.35
CA VAL A 350 -4.32 -17.70 -18.23
C VAL A 350 -4.05 -17.15 -19.62
N ASP A 351 -4.44 -15.91 -19.88
CA ASP A 351 -4.21 -15.22 -21.15
C ASP A 351 -2.86 -14.49 -21.18
N GLY A 352 -2.35 -14.09 -20.01
CA GLY A 352 -1.04 -13.46 -19.86
C GLY A 352 -0.73 -13.04 -18.44
N ILE A 353 0.56 -12.75 -18.19
CA ILE A 353 1.12 -12.42 -16.88
C ILE A 353 2.07 -11.25 -17.05
N TRP A 354 1.80 -10.13 -16.37
CA TRP A 354 2.53 -8.86 -16.48
C TRP A 354 3.12 -8.47 -15.12
N PRO A 355 4.42 -8.71 -14.87
CA PRO A 355 5.09 -8.30 -13.65
C PRO A 355 5.45 -6.81 -13.64
N TYR A 356 5.42 -6.19 -12.46
CA TYR A 356 5.72 -4.78 -12.20
C TYR A 356 6.72 -4.66 -11.07
N ASP A 357 7.81 -3.91 -11.28
CA ASP A 357 8.73 -3.55 -10.22
C ASP A 357 8.14 -2.42 -9.36
N MET A 358 7.18 -2.81 -8.51
CA MET A 358 6.50 -1.89 -7.58
C MET A 358 7.42 -1.44 -6.45
N PHE A 359 8.40 -2.28 -6.09
CA PHE A 359 9.28 -2.09 -4.94
C PHE A 359 10.76 -2.21 -5.34
N PRO A 360 11.28 -1.26 -6.16
CA PRO A 360 12.67 -1.28 -6.60
C PRO A 360 13.66 -1.61 -5.49
N PHE A 361 14.63 -2.47 -5.83
CA PHE A 361 15.70 -2.97 -4.96
C PHE A 361 15.26 -3.94 -3.85
N THR A 362 14.01 -4.38 -3.83
CA THR A 362 13.55 -5.43 -2.91
C THR A 362 13.30 -6.74 -3.67
N GLU A 363 13.07 -7.82 -2.97
CA GLU A 363 12.71 -9.13 -3.57
C GLU A 363 11.25 -9.24 -4.02
N HIS A 364 10.47 -8.19 -3.83
CA HIS A 364 9.02 -8.16 -4.07
C HIS A 364 8.71 -7.66 -5.47
N VAL A 365 7.73 -8.31 -6.09
CA VAL A 365 7.18 -7.96 -7.39
C VAL A 365 5.66 -7.96 -7.28
N GLU A 366 5.02 -7.05 -8.00
CA GLU A 366 3.58 -7.07 -8.20
C GLU A 366 3.27 -7.61 -9.59
N THR A 367 2.31 -8.48 -9.70
CA THR A 367 2.01 -9.15 -10.96
C THR A 367 0.54 -9.05 -11.28
N VAL A 368 0.21 -8.55 -12.47
CA VAL A 368 -1.15 -8.59 -13.02
C VAL A 368 -1.29 -9.83 -13.90
N CYS A 369 -2.29 -10.65 -13.62
CA CYS A 369 -2.62 -11.83 -14.39
C CYS A 369 -4.06 -11.72 -14.91
N LEU A 370 -4.24 -11.95 -16.22
CA LEU A 370 -5.56 -12.07 -16.81
C LEU A 370 -5.93 -13.54 -16.97
N LEU A 371 -7.10 -13.89 -16.45
CA LEU A 371 -7.73 -15.17 -16.72
C LEU A 371 -9.03 -14.95 -17.48
N SER A 372 -9.29 -15.78 -18.48
CA SER A 372 -10.59 -15.87 -19.14
C SER A 372 -11.20 -17.26 -18.96
N ARG A 373 -12.52 -17.30 -18.98
CA ARG A 373 -13.26 -18.55 -18.95
C ARG A 373 -13.05 -19.28 -20.29
N LYS A 374 -12.76 -20.59 -20.22
CA LYS A 374 -12.72 -21.45 -21.42
C LYS A 374 -14.10 -21.49 -22.05
N ALA A 375 -14.15 -21.45 -23.37
CA ALA A 375 -15.41 -21.66 -24.07
C ALA A 375 -16.00 -23.05 -23.67
N PRO A 376 -17.31 -23.15 -23.42
CA PRO A 376 -17.92 -24.48 -23.30
C PRO A 376 -17.63 -25.29 -24.57
N PHE A 377 -17.25 -26.54 -24.40
CA PHE A 377 -17.03 -27.47 -25.51
C PHE A 377 -18.34 -27.73 -26.25
#